data_276708c369db59ba487f381fdaa3c314
#
_entry.id   276708c369db59ba487f381fdaa3c314
#
_cell.length_a   1.000
_cell.length_b   1.000
_cell.length_c   1.000
_cell.angle_alpha   90.00
_cell.angle_beta   90.00
_cell.angle_gamma   90.00
#
_symmetry.space_group_name_H-M   'P 1'
#
loop_
_entity.id
_entity.type
_entity.pdbx_description
1 polymer ?
#
loop_
_entity_poly.entity_id
_entity_poly.type
_entity_poly.pdbx_seq_one_letter_code
_entity_poly.pdbx_strand_id
1 'polypeptide(L)'
;METALIVGAGSGLSASLARLLEKENFRVALAARNTGKLSSFKDSLLLACDATNAAQVESAFDAVEEKWGVPDLVVYNAGYRTRGPVAQLDPVEVKKTLEVSAFGGFLVGQAAAKRMLARGSGAIFFTGASASVKGYPESAPFAMGKFALRGLAQSLARELSPKNIHVAHFVIDGGIAAPGRSGGPDALLSPDEIANSYLAIYRQQRSVWSWELELRPWVEKF
;
A
#
# COMPACT_ATOMS: atom_id res chain seq x y z
N MET A 1 18.23 -12.51 5.03
CA MET A 1 17.72 -11.64 3.94
C MET A 1 16.25 -11.44 4.21
N GLU A 2 15.82 -10.18 4.35
CA GLU A 2 14.43 -9.82 4.63
C GLU A 2 13.55 -10.02 3.39
N THR A 3 12.24 -10.21 3.63
CA THR A 3 11.27 -10.48 2.57
C THR A 3 10.17 -9.44 2.58
N ALA A 4 9.84 -8.88 1.43
CA ALA A 4 8.73 -7.93 1.26
C ALA A 4 7.68 -8.46 0.29
N LEU A 5 6.39 -8.28 0.64
CA LEU A 5 5.25 -8.52 -0.24
C LEU A 5 4.54 -7.20 -0.53
N ILE A 6 4.48 -6.79 -1.79
CA ILE A 6 3.77 -5.59 -2.24
C ILE A 6 2.50 -6.02 -2.98
N VAL A 7 1.33 -5.74 -2.40
CA VAL A 7 0.03 -6.05 -2.99
C VAL A 7 -0.56 -4.81 -3.66
N GLY A 8 -0.99 -4.94 -4.90
CA GLY A 8 -1.37 -3.83 -5.77
C GLY A 8 -0.16 -3.28 -6.53
N ALA A 9 0.74 -4.16 -6.94
CA ALA A 9 1.93 -3.78 -7.67
C ALA A 9 1.61 -3.21 -9.06
N GLY A 10 2.33 -2.16 -9.43
CA GLY A 10 2.20 -1.44 -10.70
C GLY A 10 3.47 -0.68 -11.07
N SER A 11 3.46 0.04 -12.18
CA SER A 11 4.62 0.73 -12.74
C SER A 11 5.03 2.03 -12.01
N GLY A 12 4.23 2.51 -11.05
CA GLY A 12 4.50 3.73 -10.29
C GLY A 12 5.23 3.47 -8.98
N LEU A 13 4.67 3.95 -7.87
CA LEU A 13 5.25 3.83 -6.52
C LEU A 13 5.70 2.40 -6.17
N SER A 14 4.86 1.38 -6.48
CA SER A 14 5.24 -0.01 -6.19
C SER A 14 6.50 -0.44 -6.91
N ALA A 15 6.72 0.03 -8.15
CA ALA A 15 7.92 -0.27 -8.91
C ALA A 15 9.17 0.39 -8.31
N SER A 16 9.06 1.63 -7.87
CA SER A 16 10.15 2.34 -7.18
C SER A 16 10.50 1.68 -5.86
N LEU A 17 9.47 1.32 -5.08
CA LEU A 17 9.67 0.62 -3.81
C LEU A 17 10.29 -0.76 -4.01
N ALA A 18 9.84 -1.53 -5.02
CA ALA A 18 10.42 -2.83 -5.32
C ALA A 18 11.91 -2.74 -5.65
N ARG A 19 12.29 -1.82 -6.57
CA ARG A 19 13.70 -1.60 -6.92
C ARG A 19 14.55 -1.17 -5.73
N LEU A 20 14.02 -0.28 -4.88
CA LEU A 20 14.72 0.13 -3.67
C LEU A 20 14.93 -1.04 -2.72
N LEU A 21 13.91 -1.85 -2.46
CA LEU A 21 13.99 -2.99 -1.57
C LEU A 21 14.96 -4.07 -2.11
N GLU A 22 14.94 -4.34 -3.42
CA GLU A 22 15.92 -5.24 -4.06
C GLU A 22 17.37 -4.73 -3.86
N LYS A 23 17.60 -3.42 -4.07
CA LYS A 23 18.91 -2.78 -3.81
C LYS A 23 19.33 -2.88 -2.35
N GLU A 24 18.38 -2.84 -1.42
CA GLU A 24 18.58 -2.98 0.02
C GLU A 24 18.60 -4.45 0.49
N ASN A 25 18.78 -5.37 -0.46
CA ASN A 25 18.94 -6.79 -0.22
C ASN A 25 17.68 -7.50 0.35
N PHE A 26 16.48 -7.06 -0.04
CA PHE A 26 15.24 -7.78 0.22
C PHE A 26 14.95 -8.79 -0.90
N ARG A 27 14.30 -9.89 -0.54
CA ARG A 27 13.53 -10.70 -1.49
C ARG A 27 12.17 -10.05 -1.67
N VAL A 28 11.78 -9.76 -2.91
CA VAL A 28 10.56 -9.01 -3.20
C VAL A 28 9.53 -9.89 -3.91
N ALA A 29 8.33 -9.95 -3.37
CA ALA A 29 7.15 -10.52 -4.03
C ALA A 29 6.21 -9.38 -4.44
N LEU A 30 5.72 -9.46 -5.69
CA LEU A 30 4.84 -8.46 -6.30
C LEU A 30 3.52 -9.11 -6.68
N ALA A 31 2.44 -8.73 -6.00
CA ALA A 31 1.10 -9.26 -6.24
C ALA A 31 0.24 -8.23 -6.99
N ALA A 32 -0.33 -8.64 -8.13
CA ALA A 32 -1.20 -7.83 -8.96
C ALA A 32 -2.15 -8.71 -9.77
N ARG A 33 -3.31 -8.18 -10.20
CA ARG A 33 -4.25 -8.89 -11.09
C ARG A 33 -3.63 -9.25 -12.44
N ASN A 34 -2.73 -8.41 -12.94
CA ASN A 34 -2.00 -8.63 -14.20
C ASN A 34 -0.51 -8.46 -13.96
N THR A 35 0.19 -9.59 -13.91
CA THR A 35 1.64 -9.65 -13.68
C THR A 35 2.47 -9.33 -14.92
N GLY A 36 1.89 -9.35 -16.12
CA GLY A 36 2.60 -9.03 -17.36
C GLY A 36 3.22 -7.62 -17.37
N LYS A 37 2.64 -6.67 -16.63
CA LYS A 37 3.20 -5.32 -16.45
C LYS A 37 4.42 -5.26 -15.52
N LEU A 38 4.74 -6.37 -14.86
CA LEU A 38 5.82 -6.50 -13.89
C LEU A 38 6.99 -7.33 -14.44
N SER A 39 6.99 -7.68 -15.71
CA SER A 39 7.99 -8.56 -16.36
C SER A 39 9.43 -8.05 -16.31
N SER A 40 9.64 -6.75 -16.00
CA SER A 40 10.96 -6.18 -15.77
C SER A 40 11.60 -6.61 -14.43
N PHE A 41 10.79 -7.08 -13.47
CA PHE A 41 11.25 -7.54 -12.15
C PHE A 41 11.58 -9.05 -12.20
N LYS A 42 12.72 -9.39 -12.82
CA LYS A 42 13.10 -10.78 -13.11
C LYS A 42 13.45 -11.59 -11.86
N ASP A 43 13.94 -10.94 -10.83
CA ASP A 43 14.37 -11.55 -9.57
C ASP A 43 13.26 -11.57 -8.51
N SER A 44 12.18 -10.83 -8.74
CA SER A 44 11.00 -10.81 -7.87
C SER A 44 10.07 -12.00 -8.10
N LEU A 45 9.37 -12.42 -7.07
CA LEU A 45 8.27 -13.39 -7.17
C LEU A 45 7.00 -12.66 -7.64
N LEU A 46 6.53 -13.00 -8.84
CA LEU A 46 5.32 -12.40 -9.42
C LEU A 46 4.10 -13.26 -9.12
N LEU A 47 3.08 -12.69 -8.50
CA LEU A 47 1.88 -13.38 -8.02
C LEU A 47 0.62 -12.76 -8.64
N ALA A 48 -0.18 -13.57 -9.34
CA ALA A 48 -1.50 -13.14 -9.77
C ALA A 48 -2.44 -13.09 -8.55
N CYS A 49 -2.95 -11.91 -8.21
CA CYS A 49 -3.78 -11.73 -7.03
C CYS A 49 -4.75 -10.56 -7.23
N ASP A 50 -6.04 -10.84 -7.11
CA ASP A 50 -7.05 -9.83 -6.85
C ASP A 50 -7.16 -9.65 -5.32
N ALA A 51 -6.78 -8.48 -4.84
CA ALA A 51 -6.77 -8.18 -3.41
C ALA A 51 -8.18 -8.17 -2.78
N THR A 52 -9.25 -8.17 -3.57
CA THR A 52 -10.64 -8.27 -3.09
C THR A 52 -11.11 -9.72 -2.92
N ASN A 53 -10.31 -10.68 -3.35
CA ASN A 53 -10.59 -12.11 -3.24
C ASN A 53 -9.76 -12.75 -2.12
N ALA A 54 -10.43 -13.14 -1.04
CA ALA A 54 -9.77 -13.69 0.14
C ALA A 54 -8.90 -14.93 -0.17
N ALA A 55 -9.38 -15.85 -1.02
CA ALA A 55 -8.62 -17.04 -1.36
C ALA A 55 -7.36 -16.72 -2.17
N GLN A 56 -7.41 -15.75 -3.08
CA GLN A 56 -6.22 -15.31 -3.83
C GLN A 56 -5.21 -14.58 -2.94
N VAL A 57 -5.69 -13.81 -1.97
CA VAL A 57 -4.82 -13.17 -0.96
C VAL A 57 -4.12 -14.24 -0.13
N GLU A 58 -4.85 -15.22 0.43
CA GLU A 58 -4.22 -16.32 1.21
C GLU A 58 -3.21 -17.09 0.34
N SER A 59 -3.57 -17.46 -0.90
CA SER A 59 -2.64 -18.15 -1.82
C SER A 59 -1.38 -17.35 -2.13
N ALA A 60 -1.48 -16.02 -2.23
CA ALA A 60 -0.31 -15.17 -2.46
C ALA A 60 0.63 -15.17 -1.25
N PHE A 61 0.09 -15.15 -0.03
CA PHE A 61 0.89 -15.27 1.20
C PHE A 61 1.51 -16.66 1.34
N ASP A 62 0.76 -17.72 1.06
CA ASP A 62 1.26 -19.10 1.12
C ASP A 62 2.44 -19.31 0.16
N ALA A 63 2.34 -18.78 -1.06
CA ALA A 63 3.43 -18.85 -2.05
C ALA A 63 4.71 -18.12 -1.59
N VAL A 64 4.57 -16.98 -0.90
CA VAL A 64 5.72 -16.27 -0.33
C VAL A 64 6.30 -17.05 0.84
N GLU A 65 5.43 -17.55 1.72
CA GLU A 65 5.81 -18.28 2.93
C GLU A 65 6.51 -19.61 2.61
N GLU A 66 6.02 -20.35 1.63
CA GLU A 66 6.65 -21.58 1.14
C GLU A 66 8.05 -21.31 0.58
N LYS A 67 8.20 -20.21 -0.16
CA LYS A 67 9.47 -19.91 -0.83
C LYS A 67 10.51 -19.28 0.07
N TRP A 68 10.10 -18.39 1.00
CA TRP A 68 11.01 -17.52 1.74
C TRP A 68 10.69 -17.34 3.23
N GLY A 69 9.59 -17.92 3.69
CA GLY A 69 9.05 -17.69 5.03
C GLY A 69 8.08 -16.51 5.09
N VAL A 70 7.56 -16.25 6.28
CA VAL A 70 6.64 -15.13 6.53
C VAL A 70 7.28 -13.80 6.11
N PRO A 71 6.64 -12.96 5.28
CA PRO A 71 7.21 -11.69 4.87
C PRO A 71 7.46 -10.76 6.08
N ASP A 72 8.60 -10.05 6.05
CA ASP A 72 8.99 -9.09 7.07
C ASP A 72 8.24 -7.76 6.90
N LEU A 73 8.00 -7.39 5.65
CA LEU A 73 7.27 -6.20 5.25
C LEU A 73 6.12 -6.57 4.30
N VAL A 74 4.91 -6.15 4.61
CA VAL A 74 3.77 -6.22 3.71
C VAL A 74 3.30 -4.81 3.40
N VAL A 75 3.18 -4.46 2.11
CA VAL A 75 2.70 -3.15 1.66
C VAL A 75 1.42 -3.32 0.86
N TYR A 76 0.34 -2.72 1.32
CA TYR A 76 -0.90 -2.60 0.59
C TYR A 76 -0.96 -1.29 -0.19
N ASN A 77 -0.82 -1.38 -1.52
CA ASN A 77 -0.80 -0.24 -2.43
C ASN A 77 -1.92 -0.28 -3.48
N ALA A 78 -2.83 -1.27 -3.42
CA ALA A 78 -3.95 -1.33 -4.34
C ALA A 78 -4.93 -0.17 -4.11
N GLY A 79 -5.51 0.30 -5.20
CA GLY A 79 -6.53 1.33 -5.18
C GLY A 79 -7.35 1.30 -6.46
N TYR A 80 -8.61 1.69 -6.32
CA TYR A 80 -9.50 1.94 -7.43
C TYR A 80 -10.20 3.28 -7.22
N ARG A 81 -10.42 4.02 -8.30
CA ARG A 81 -10.97 5.37 -8.18
C ARG A 81 -12.05 5.59 -9.22
N THR A 82 -13.28 5.84 -8.75
CA THR A 82 -14.34 6.43 -9.56
C THR A 82 -14.59 7.87 -9.14
N ARG A 83 -15.01 8.70 -10.05
CA ARG A 83 -15.26 10.14 -9.87
C ARG A 83 -16.54 10.56 -10.59
N GLY A 84 -17.15 11.59 -10.08
CA GLY A 84 -18.30 12.27 -10.69
C GLY A 84 -19.21 12.91 -9.65
N PRO A 85 -20.19 13.71 -10.11
CA PRO A 85 -21.24 14.24 -9.26
C PRO A 85 -21.98 13.11 -8.53
N VAL A 86 -22.22 13.27 -7.23
CA VAL A 86 -22.80 12.20 -6.39
C VAL A 86 -24.11 11.65 -6.92
N ALA A 87 -24.94 12.51 -7.52
CA ALA A 87 -26.22 12.11 -8.11
C ALA A 87 -26.10 11.27 -9.40
N GLN A 88 -24.89 11.16 -9.98
CA GLN A 88 -24.64 10.46 -11.24
C GLN A 88 -23.69 9.25 -11.06
N LEU A 89 -23.20 9.02 -9.84
CA LEU A 89 -22.29 7.91 -9.58
C LEU A 89 -23.03 6.57 -9.72
N ASP A 90 -22.40 5.65 -10.44
CA ASP A 90 -22.86 4.26 -10.49
C ASP A 90 -22.56 3.55 -9.15
N PRO A 91 -23.59 3.05 -8.44
CA PRO A 91 -23.40 2.32 -7.19
C PRO A 91 -22.48 1.10 -7.29
N VAL A 92 -22.41 0.45 -8.46
CA VAL A 92 -21.53 -0.70 -8.71
C VAL A 92 -20.06 -0.25 -8.67
N GLU A 93 -19.74 0.87 -9.32
CA GLU A 93 -18.39 1.44 -9.31
C GLU A 93 -18.01 2.03 -7.95
N VAL A 94 -18.98 2.57 -7.20
CA VAL A 94 -18.78 2.98 -5.80
C VAL A 94 -18.44 1.79 -4.94
N LYS A 95 -19.21 0.70 -5.00
CA LYS A 95 -18.95 -0.55 -4.27
C LYS A 95 -17.56 -1.08 -4.58
N LYS A 96 -17.19 -1.18 -5.86
CA LYS A 96 -15.87 -1.64 -6.31
C LYS A 96 -14.74 -0.76 -5.75
N THR A 97 -14.96 0.56 -5.66
CA THR A 97 -13.98 1.47 -5.06
C THR A 97 -13.73 1.15 -3.58
N LEU A 98 -14.78 0.86 -2.82
CA LEU A 98 -14.68 0.46 -1.42
C LEU A 98 -14.03 -0.92 -1.26
N GLU A 99 -14.43 -1.87 -2.10
CA GLU A 99 -13.87 -3.23 -2.09
C GLU A 99 -12.36 -3.20 -2.33
N VAL A 100 -11.89 -2.49 -3.36
CA VAL A 100 -10.46 -2.41 -3.64
C VAL A 100 -9.73 -1.52 -2.64
N SER A 101 -10.27 -0.35 -2.27
CA SER A 101 -9.50 0.62 -1.45
C SER A 101 -9.49 0.29 0.04
N ALA A 102 -10.53 -0.38 0.56
CA ALA A 102 -10.68 -0.66 1.99
C ALA A 102 -10.72 -2.16 2.31
N PHE A 103 -11.68 -2.91 1.72
CA PHE A 103 -11.86 -4.32 2.06
C PHE A 103 -10.65 -5.17 1.66
N GLY A 104 -10.06 -4.94 0.48
CA GLY A 104 -8.81 -5.58 0.09
C GLY A 104 -7.66 -5.27 1.06
N GLY A 105 -7.60 -4.03 1.58
CA GLY A 105 -6.67 -3.67 2.65
C GLY A 105 -6.87 -4.47 3.92
N PHE A 106 -8.13 -4.71 4.30
CA PHE A 106 -8.47 -5.56 5.43
C PHE A 106 -8.02 -7.02 5.20
N LEU A 107 -8.31 -7.60 4.04
CA LEU A 107 -7.93 -8.99 3.73
C LEU A 107 -6.40 -9.17 3.80
N VAL A 108 -5.65 -8.26 3.17
CA VAL A 108 -4.17 -8.30 3.18
C VAL A 108 -3.63 -8.05 4.59
N GLY A 109 -4.15 -7.05 5.30
CA GLY A 109 -3.77 -6.76 6.68
C GLY A 109 -4.04 -7.94 7.63
N GLN A 110 -5.18 -8.63 7.47
CA GLN A 110 -5.54 -9.80 8.26
C GLN A 110 -4.60 -10.99 7.97
N ALA A 111 -4.34 -11.29 6.69
CA ALA A 111 -3.45 -12.39 6.29
C ALA A 111 -2.02 -12.16 6.80
N ALA A 112 -1.52 -10.92 6.72
CA ALA A 112 -0.24 -10.52 7.27
C ALA A 112 -0.23 -10.66 8.80
N ALA A 113 -1.24 -10.11 9.49
CA ALA A 113 -1.31 -10.12 10.95
C ALA A 113 -1.33 -11.53 11.52
N LYS A 114 -2.12 -12.46 10.94
CA LYS A 114 -2.15 -13.87 11.38
C LYS A 114 -0.75 -14.50 11.41
N ARG A 115 0.02 -14.33 10.33
CA ARG A 115 1.36 -14.90 10.16
C ARG A 115 2.40 -14.19 11.03
N MET A 116 2.37 -12.86 11.06
CA MET A 116 3.29 -12.05 11.85
C MET A 116 3.08 -12.22 13.37
N LEU A 117 1.83 -12.40 13.82
CA LEU A 117 1.54 -12.71 15.22
C LEU A 117 2.12 -14.07 15.65
N ALA A 118 2.04 -15.07 14.77
CA ALA A 118 2.66 -16.37 15.02
C ALA A 118 4.18 -16.30 15.10
N ARG A 119 4.81 -15.43 14.26
CA ARG A 119 6.25 -15.18 14.24
C ARG A 119 6.71 -14.25 15.38
N GLY A 120 5.85 -13.35 15.86
CA GLY A 120 6.16 -12.35 16.90
C GLY A 120 6.83 -11.08 16.38
N SER A 121 6.84 -10.82 15.06
CA SER A 121 7.39 -9.59 14.47
C SER A 121 6.89 -9.36 13.05
N GLY A 122 6.99 -8.12 12.55
CA GLY A 122 6.70 -7.75 11.17
C GLY A 122 6.31 -6.29 10.99
N ALA A 123 6.06 -5.90 9.72
CA ALA A 123 5.56 -4.58 9.38
C ALA A 123 4.46 -4.65 8.33
N ILE A 124 3.38 -3.89 8.52
CA ILE A 124 2.22 -3.81 7.62
C ILE A 124 1.97 -2.35 7.27
N PHE A 125 2.18 -1.98 6.02
CA PHE A 125 2.08 -0.60 5.55
C PHE A 125 0.94 -0.41 4.56
N PHE A 126 0.18 0.66 4.72
CA PHE A 126 -0.97 0.99 3.90
C PHE A 126 -0.73 2.30 3.15
N THR A 127 -0.85 2.26 1.82
CA THR A 127 -0.77 3.46 0.99
C THR A 127 -2.10 4.21 0.99
N GLY A 128 -2.12 5.31 1.68
CA GLY A 128 -3.20 6.28 1.68
C GLY A 128 -3.11 7.29 0.53
N ALA A 129 -3.83 8.37 0.68
CA ALA A 129 -3.86 9.49 -0.25
C ALA A 129 -4.36 10.74 0.50
N SER A 130 -4.34 11.92 -0.14
CA SER A 130 -5.08 13.11 0.33
C SER A 130 -6.51 12.75 0.77
N ALA A 131 -7.13 11.86 -0.01
CA ALA A 131 -8.48 11.35 0.26
C ALA A 131 -8.60 10.49 1.53
N SER A 132 -7.52 10.21 2.24
CA SER A 132 -7.56 9.59 3.58
C SER A 132 -7.89 10.59 4.69
N VAL A 133 -7.71 11.88 4.44
CA VAL A 133 -7.86 12.97 5.42
C VAL A 133 -8.71 14.14 4.94
N LYS A 134 -8.99 14.21 3.63
CA LYS A 134 -9.76 15.27 2.98
C LYS A 134 -10.81 14.70 2.04
N GLY A 135 -12.04 15.24 2.06
CA GLY A 135 -13.05 15.00 1.03
C GLY A 135 -12.97 16.08 -0.06
N TYR A 136 -13.04 15.68 -1.32
CA TYR A 136 -13.05 16.60 -2.45
C TYR A 136 -14.37 16.49 -3.21
N PRO A 137 -14.84 17.57 -3.87
CA PRO A 137 -15.97 17.48 -4.80
C PRO A 137 -15.75 16.36 -5.81
N GLU A 138 -16.81 15.67 -6.18
CA GLU A 138 -16.81 14.59 -7.17
C GLU A 138 -15.89 13.39 -6.83
N SER A 139 -15.42 13.27 -5.59
CA SER A 139 -14.48 12.23 -5.17
C SER A 139 -14.99 11.41 -3.98
N ALA A 140 -16.29 11.42 -3.71
CA ALA A 140 -16.88 10.76 -2.55
C ALA A 140 -16.49 9.27 -2.43
N PRO A 141 -16.57 8.42 -3.48
CA PRO A 141 -16.22 7.00 -3.34
C PRO A 141 -14.76 6.77 -2.94
N PHE A 142 -13.86 7.55 -3.52
CA PHE A 142 -12.42 7.43 -3.22
C PHE A 142 -12.11 7.90 -1.79
N ALA A 143 -12.74 9.00 -1.33
CA ALA A 143 -12.62 9.45 0.05
C ALA A 143 -13.16 8.39 1.02
N MET A 144 -14.38 7.85 0.79
CA MET A 144 -14.94 6.76 1.61
C MET A 144 -13.95 5.59 1.75
N GLY A 145 -13.38 5.12 0.64
CA GLY A 145 -12.43 4.00 0.66
C GLY A 145 -11.13 4.31 1.38
N LYS A 146 -10.56 5.51 1.19
CA LYS A 146 -9.28 5.90 1.78
C LYS A 146 -9.40 6.30 3.26
N PHE A 147 -10.50 6.94 3.69
CA PHE A 147 -10.81 7.13 5.11
C PHE A 147 -11.00 5.78 5.83
N ALA A 148 -11.72 4.84 5.20
CA ALA A 148 -11.89 3.50 5.76
C ALA A 148 -10.53 2.76 5.90
N LEU A 149 -9.65 2.85 4.89
CA LEU A 149 -8.31 2.27 4.96
C LEU A 149 -7.47 2.90 6.08
N ARG A 150 -7.55 4.23 6.27
CA ARG A 150 -6.89 4.92 7.37
C ARG A 150 -7.42 4.46 8.73
N GLY A 151 -8.74 4.31 8.87
CA GLY A 151 -9.37 3.80 10.09
C GLY A 151 -8.90 2.38 10.43
N LEU A 152 -8.82 1.51 9.41
CA LEU A 152 -8.26 0.16 9.54
C LEU A 152 -6.80 0.21 10.03
N ALA A 153 -5.94 0.97 9.36
CA ALA A 153 -4.53 1.08 9.72
C ALA A 153 -4.34 1.60 11.15
N GLN A 154 -5.13 2.61 11.56
CA GLN A 154 -5.10 3.15 12.91
C GLN A 154 -5.52 2.12 13.97
N SER A 155 -6.53 1.31 13.70
CA SER A 155 -6.98 0.24 14.58
C SER A 155 -5.90 -0.84 14.71
N LEU A 156 -5.38 -1.32 13.57
CA LEU A 156 -4.32 -2.33 13.55
C LEU A 156 -3.03 -1.83 14.23
N ALA A 157 -2.67 -0.57 14.08
CA ALA A 157 -1.51 0.00 14.75
C ALA A 157 -1.64 -0.12 16.28
N ARG A 158 -2.81 0.22 16.84
CA ARG A 158 -3.07 0.09 18.29
C ARG A 158 -3.07 -1.36 18.78
N GLU A 159 -3.61 -2.25 17.98
CA GLU A 159 -3.74 -3.67 18.34
C GLU A 159 -2.41 -4.42 18.24
N LEU A 160 -1.62 -4.14 17.21
CA LEU A 160 -0.46 -4.95 16.81
C LEU A 160 0.88 -4.39 17.27
N SER A 161 1.02 -3.06 17.48
CA SER A 161 2.28 -2.48 17.96
C SER A 161 2.72 -3.04 19.32
N PRO A 162 1.83 -3.26 20.31
CA PRO A 162 2.22 -3.93 21.56
C PRO A 162 2.75 -5.36 21.35
N LYS A 163 2.38 -6.00 20.25
CA LYS A 163 2.76 -7.37 19.85
C LYS A 163 3.95 -7.40 18.90
N ASN A 164 4.72 -6.30 18.83
CA ASN A 164 5.92 -6.17 18.02
C ASN A 164 5.67 -6.23 16.50
N ILE A 165 4.52 -5.74 16.02
CA ILE A 165 4.22 -5.61 14.59
C ILE A 165 4.00 -4.13 14.29
N HIS A 166 4.84 -3.55 13.43
CA HIS A 166 4.78 -2.15 13.06
C HIS A 166 3.72 -1.94 11.99
N VAL A 167 2.69 -1.15 12.28
CA VAL A 167 1.66 -0.79 11.30
C VAL A 167 1.77 0.70 11.00
N ALA A 168 1.87 1.06 9.71
CA ALA A 168 1.93 2.45 9.28
C ALA A 168 1.02 2.75 8.08
N HIS A 169 0.48 3.96 8.07
CA HIS A 169 -0.34 4.53 7.00
C HIS A 169 0.38 5.73 6.38
N PHE A 170 0.48 5.76 5.06
CA PHE A 170 1.15 6.82 4.31
C PHE A 170 0.12 7.69 3.59
N VAL A 171 -0.06 8.92 4.04
CA VAL A 171 -0.90 9.91 3.34
C VAL A 171 -0.08 10.50 2.20
N ILE A 172 -0.35 10.07 0.98
CA ILE A 172 0.28 10.64 -0.23
C ILE A 172 -0.59 11.83 -0.66
N ASP A 173 -0.23 13.01 -0.18
CA ASP A 173 -1.01 14.24 -0.39
C ASP A 173 -0.48 15.03 -1.59
N GLY A 174 -0.79 14.55 -2.77
CA GLY A 174 -0.41 15.18 -4.05
C GLY A 174 -0.34 14.20 -5.19
N GLY A 175 0.00 14.72 -6.37
CA GLY A 175 0.22 13.93 -7.57
C GLY A 175 1.58 13.24 -7.53
N ILE A 176 1.65 11.93 -7.79
CA ILE A 176 2.92 11.22 -7.97
C ILE A 176 3.39 11.43 -9.42
N ALA A 177 4.68 11.67 -9.61
CA ALA A 177 5.30 11.79 -10.92
C ALA A 177 5.16 10.47 -11.71
N ALA A 178 4.80 10.60 -12.98
CA ALA A 178 4.63 9.47 -13.90
C ALA A 178 4.85 9.93 -15.33
N PRO A 179 5.20 9.04 -16.28
CA PRO A 179 5.29 9.40 -17.70
C PRO A 179 4.01 10.09 -18.20
N GLY A 180 4.16 11.22 -18.88
CA GLY A 180 3.04 12.01 -19.39
C GLY A 180 2.32 12.89 -18.36
N ARG A 181 2.73 12.88 -17.09
CA ARG A 181 2.21 13.79 -16.08
C ARG A 181 3.15 15.00 -15.96
N SER A 182 2.64 16.19 -16.24
CA SER A 182 3.38 17.44 -16.14
C SER A 182 3.05 18.19 -14.85
N GLY A 183 4.01 18.93 -14.34
CA GLY A 183 3.89 19.87 -13.23
C GLY A 183 5.08 20.84 -13.26
N GLY A 184 5.02 21.91 -12.48
CA GLY A 184 6.19 22.77 -12.24
C GLY A 184 7.29 22.01 -11.47
N PRO A 185 8.47 22.66 -11.28
CA PRO A 185 9.52 22.07 -10.45
C PRO A 185 8.99 21.65 -9.09
N ASP A 186 9.27 20.39 -8.70
CA ASP A 186 8.88 19.80 -7.42
C ASP A 186 7.37 19.84 -7.12
N ALA A 187 6.53 20.02 -8.16
CA ALA A 187 5.07 20.03 -8.01
C ALA A 187 4.45 18.63 -7.91
N LEU A 188 5.22 17.59 -8.23
CA LEU A 188 4.82 16.19 -8.13
C LEU A 188 5.75 15.45 -7.17
N LEU A 189 5.17 14.53 -6.41
CA LEU A 189 5.93 13.64 -5.55
C LEU A 189 6.76 12.67 -6.39
N SER A 190 8.06 12.58 -6.11
CA SER A 190 8.93 11.55 -6.69
C SER A 190 8.54 10.18 -6.13
N PRO A 191 8.25 9.16 -6.96
CA PRO A 191 7.97 7.82 -6.46
C PRO A 191 9.17 7.20 -5.75
N ASP A 192 10.41 7.57 -6.11
CA ASP A 192 11.61 7.08 -5.46
C ASP A 192 11.79 7.71 -4.07
N GLU A 193 11.48 9.00 -3.89
CA GLU A 193 11.52 9.65 -2.57
C GLU A 193 10.39 9.17 -1.64
N ILE A 194 9.23 8.85 -2.21
CA ILE A 194 8.19 8.16 -1.44
C ILE A 194 8.71 6.78 -0.98
N ALA A 195 9.34 6.01 -1.88
CA ALA A 195 9.90 4.70 -1.53
C ALA A 195 10.98 4.81 -0.43
N ASN A 196 11.86 5.82 -0.48
CA ASN A 196 12.82 6.11 0.58
C ASN A 196 12.13 6.36 1.92
N SER A 197 11.00 7.06 1.92
CA SER A 197 10.21 7.31 3.12
C SER A 197 9.62 6.02 3.71
N TYR A 198 9.15 5.09 2.87
CA TYR A 198 8.69 3.76 3.31
C TYR A 198 9.81 2.98 3.99
N LEU A 199 11.00 2.95 3.38
CA LEU A 199 12.15 2.26 3.95
C LEU A 199 12.61 2.89 5.27
N ALA A 200 12.61 4.23 5.36
CA ALA A 200 12.95 4.94 6.58
C ALA A 200 11.99 4.59 7.74
N ILE A 201 10.67 4.55 7.48
CA ILE A 201 9.67 4.13 8.47
C ILE A 201 9.85 2.66 8.84
N TYR A 202 10.12 1.78 7.88
CA TYR A 202 10.38 0.36 8.14
C TYR A 202 11.57 0.15 9.10
N ARG A 203 12.62 0.95 8.94
CA ARG A 203 13.85 0.89 9.75
C ARG A 203 13.78 1.62 11.09
N GLN A 204 12.65 2.22 11.44
CA GLN A 204 12.49 2.87 12.73
C GLN A 204 12.64 1.87 13.88
N GLN A 205 13.35 2.29 14.90
CA GLN A 205 13.38 1.55 16.16
C GLN A 205 12.00 1.56 16.82
N ARG A 206 11.65 0.47 17.50
CA ARG A 206 10.35 0.28 18.15
C ARG A 206 9.94 1.43 19.08
N SER A 207 10.91 2.07 19.74
CA SER A 207 10.67 3.19 20.66
C SER A 207 10.12 4.46 19.98
N VAL A 208 10.20 4.54 18.65
CA VAL A 208 9.80 5.72 17.85
C VAL A 208 8.94 5.36 16.63
N TRP A 209 8.24 4.24 16.65
CA TRP A 209 7.39 3.83 15.55
C TRP A 209 6.32 4.85 15.22
N SER A 210 6.32 5.33 13.98
CA SER A 210 5.28 6.19 13.42
C SER A 210 4.15 5.31 12.86
N TRP A 211 2.91 5.58 13.25
CA TRP A 211 1.75 4.90 12.67
C TRP A 211 1.20 5.64 11.44
N GLU A 212 1.52 6.91 11.25
CA GLU A 212 1.11 7.70 10.10
C GLU A 212 2.20 8.67 9.68
N LEU A 213 2.42 8.80 8.37
CA LEU A 213 3.31 9.78 7.74
C LEU A 213 2.57 10.45 6.58
N GLU A 214 2.57 11.79 6.55
CA GLU A 214 2.08 12.55 5.41
C GLU A 214 3.25 13.03 4.54
N LEU A 215 3.14 12.77 3.24
CA LEU A 215 4.10 13.21 2.21
C LEU A 215 3.38 14.09 1.21
N ARG A 216 3.92 15.29 0.96
CA ARG A 216 3.31 16.25 0.07
C ARG A 216 4.36 17.07 -0.68
N PRO A 217 4.09 17.51 -1.94
CA PRO A 217 4.92 18.51 -2.60
C PRO A 217 4.83 19.84 -1.85
N TRP A 218 5.90 20.60 -1.84
CA TRP A 218 5.93 21.91 -1.13
C TRP A 218 4.90 22.92 -1.64
N VAL A 219 4.46 22.76 -2.90
CA VAL A 219 3.43 23.62 -3.53
C VAL A 219 1.99 23.22 -3.23
N GLU A 220 1.76 22.06 -2.62
CA GLU A 220 0.42 21.59 -2.28
C GLU A 220 -0.15 22.44 -1.13
N LYS A 221 -1.41 22.87 -1.29
CA LYS A 221 -2.09 23.69 -0.29
C LYS A 221 -2.73 22.83 0.79
N PHE A 222 -2.65 23.32 2.03
CA PHE A 222 -3.34 22.72 3.18
C PHE A 222 -4.84 22.83 3.10
#